data_5625e245dbb637c4f2b39ad87a8d9de8
#
_entry.id   5625e245dbb637c4f2b39ad87a8d9de8
#
_cell.length_a   1.000
_cell.length_b   1.000
_cell.length_c   1.000
_cell.angle_alpha   90.00
_cell.angle_beta   90.00
_cell.angle_gamma   90.00
#
_symmetry.space_group_name_H-M   'P 1'
#
loop_
_entity.id
_entity.type
_entity.pdbx_description
1 polymer ?
#
loop_
_entity_poly.entity_id
_entity_poly.type
_entity_poly.pdbx_seq_one_letter_code
_entity_poly.pdbx_strand_id
1 'polypeptide(L)'
;MNSKQLAVIGVVLLSSVAGAGHLDEFKVKREQVFDFTQKPAVTRQGDKVTIRFASKAYCDATVAIEDTEGRIIRHLASGVLGLNAPAPFQKSSKKQTLVWDGKNDQGTYIDDKESLTVRVSLGLKPRFERTLLWSPHKQRGGLPIMAPAPEGVYVFDGKGVDYLRLFDHEGNYVRTIYPFPADKLKEVRGLRWHKFPQGYTLPLKESGYQQTLLTSGNNDNIHDKNGARYGAAAMGMAVRGGRIALAREHLNRLATDGTTGGLPLKGPKTGFLIDRGGYGGYGRGKFTIGPTSLAFSPDGKTLYLTGYLWRQRSGHSGCFDVVMRVDFEKGEKAEVFVGSTKYGDFGKDNKHFAVPTSVACDPKGRVYVSDFLNNRVQVFDPSGGHLKSIPVDKPTKVMVHQKTSEIFVCSWAPIGIPGNSWRARTYNLSLKRNPTATFSPYPQCKRTSFEPLP
;
A
#
# COMPACT_ATOMS: atom_id res chain seq x y z
N MET A 1 -28.54 -70.12 -8.24
CA MET A 1 -29.31 -68.95 -7.81
C MET A 1 -28.30 -67.84 -7.48
N ASN A 2 -28.16 -66.88 -8.40
CA ASN A 2 -27.22 -65.79 -8.31
C ASN A 2 -27.95 -64.50 -7.93
N SER A 3 -27.66 -63.96 -6.79
CA SER A 3 -28.08 -62.63 -6.36
C SER A 3 -27.05 -61.60 -6.80
N LYS A 4 -27.40 -60.76 -7.78
CA LYS A 4 -26.60 -59.56 -8.19
C LYS A 4 -26.92 -58.45 -7.19
N GLN A 5 -25.89 -58.03 -6.44
CA GLN A 5 -25.93 -56.78 -5.68
C GLN A 5 -25.66 -55.62 -6.65
N LEU A 6 -26.63 -54.72 -6.79
CA LEU A 6 -26.45 -53.41 -7.42
C LEU A 6 -25.81 -52.46 -6.43
N ALA A 7 -24.59 -52.03 -6.69
CA ALA A 7 -23.96 -50.93 -5.96
C ALA A 7 -24.43 -49.60 -6.58
N VAL A 8 -25.17 -48.81 -5.83
CA VAL A 8 -25.53 -47.42 -6.20
C VAL A 8 -24.36 -46.54 -5.78
N ILE A 9 -23.58 -46.09 -6.78
CA ILE A 9 -22.56 -45.06 -6.55
C ILE A 9 -23.26 -43.73 -6.55
N GLY A 10 -23.43 -43.15 -5.36
CA GLY A 10 -23.88 -41.80 -5.18
C GLY A 10 -22.78 -40.82 -5.54
N VAL A 11 -22.88 -40.18 -6.69
CA VAL A 11 -22.03 -39.05 -7.05
C VAL A 11 -22.49 -37.84 -6.27
N VAL A 12 -21.77 -37.52 -5.19
CA VAL A 12 -21.92 -36.24 -4.49
C VAL A 12 -21.26 -35.17 -5.34
N LEU A 13 -22.05 -34.45 -6.10
CA LEU A 13 -21.62 -33.19 -6.74
C LEU A 13 -21.40 -32.16 -5.63
N LEU A 14 -20.16 -32.05 -5.16
CA LEU A 14 -19.69 -30.90 -4.43
C LEU A 14 -19.65 -29.73 -5.40
N SER A 15 -20.73 -28.95 -5.44
CA SER A 15 -20.71 -27.62 -6.04
C SER A 15 -19.75 -26.75 -5.22
N SER A 16 -18.51 -26.65 -5.69
CA SER A 16 -17.61 -25.61 -5.23
C SER A 16 -18.25 -24.28 -5.58
N VAL A 17 -18.81 -23.59 -4.59
CA VAL A 17 -19.10 -22.17 -4.71
C VAL A 17 -17.76 -21.49 -4.89
N ALA A 18 -17.35 -21.31 -6.11
CA ALA A 18 -16.23 -20.45 -6.46
C ALA A 18 -16.63 -19.05 -6.00
N GLY A 19 -16.14 -18.64 -4.83
CA GLY A 19 -16.26 -17.27 -4.39
C GLY A 19 -15.67 -16.38 -5.49
N ALA A 20 -16.49 -15.47 -6.04
CA ALA A 20 -16.01 -14.52 -7.02
C ALA A 20 -14.78 -13.80 -6.45
N GLY A 21 -13.62 -13.97 -7.08
CA GLY A 21 -12.39 -13.32 -6.65
C GLY A 21 -12.54 -11.80 -6.75
N HIS A 22 -11.84 -11.04 -5.90
CA HIS A 22 -11.90 -9.57 -5.89
C HIS A 22 -11.59 -8.92 -7.23
N LEU A 23 -10.78 -9.58 -8.04
CA LEU A 23 -10.47 -9.12 -9.39
C LEU A 23 -11.61 -9.33 -10.40
N ASP A 24 -12.63 -10.11 -10.05
CA ASP A 24 -13.77 -10.35 -10.93
C ASP A 24 -14.64 -9.11 -11.10
N GLU A 25 -14.59 -8.16 -10.16
CA GLU A 25 -15.23 -6.86 -10.31
C GLU A 25 -14.69 -6.10 -11.53
N PHE A 26 -13.40 -6.20 -11.80
CA PHE A 26 -12.79 -5.56 -12.98
C PHE A 26 -13.16 -6.22 -14.31
N LYS A 27 -13.70 -7.42 -14.27
CA LYS A 27 -14.19 -8.14 -15.45
C LYS A 27 -15.61 -7.74 -15.82
N VAL A 28 -16.33 -7.06 -14.95
CA VAL A 28 -17.70 -6.62 -15.19
C VAL A 28 -17.70 -5.45 -16.18
N LYS A 29 -18.45 -5.61 -17.25
CA LYS A 29 -18.68 -4.51 -18.20
C LYS A 29 -19.52 -3.43 -17.51
N ARG A 30 -18.95 -2.22 -17.40
CA ARG A 30 -19.66 -1.03 -16.90
C ARG A 30 -20.55 -0.48 -17.98
N GLU A 31 -21.82 -0.33 -17.67
CA GLU A 31 -22.78 0.35 -18.54
C GLU A 31 -22.69 1.85 -18.29
N GLN A 32 -22.64 2.64 -19.39
CA GLN A 32 -22.50 4.10 -19.32
C GLN A 32 -23.86 4.81 -19.24
N VAL A 33 -24.74 4.30 -18.35
CA VAL A 33 -26.07 4.87 -18.10
C VAL A 33 -26.19 5.14 -16.60
N PHE A 34 -26.29 6.42 -16.25
CA PHE A 34 -26.22 6.89 -14.87
C PHE A 34 -27.53 7.49 -14.37
N ASP A 35 -28.63 6.88 -14.78
CA ASP A 35 -29.97 7.29 -14.38
C ASP A 35 -30.53 6.40 -13.26
N PHE A 36 -31.33 6.99 -12.40
CA PHE A 36 -32.12 6.25 -11.43
C PHE A 36 -33.45 5.82 -12.04
N THR A 37 -33.82 4.55 -11.85
CA THR A 37 -35.22 4.09 -12.04
C THR A 37 -36.03 4.32 -10.76
N GLN A 38 -35.37 4.35 -9.60
CA GLN A 38 -35.91 4.77 -8.33
C GLN A 38 -34.88 5.69 -7.64
N LYS A 39 -35.24 6.94 -7.43
CA LYS A 39 -34.41 7.91 -6.71
C LYS A 39 -34.16 7.41 -5.28
N PRO A 40 -33.03 7.82 -4.66
CA PRO A 40 -32.74 7.47 -3.28
C PRO A 40 -33.87 7.87 -2.33
N ALA A 41 -34.32 6.91 -1.53
CA ALA A 41 -35.28 7.10 -0.45
C ALA A 41 -34.62 6.65 0.86
N VAL A 42 -34.77 7.47 1.89
CA VAL A 42 -34.17 7.25 3.20
C VAL A 42 -35.28 7.06 4.22
N THR A 43 -35.19 6.01 5.02
CA THR A 43 -36.07 5.77 6.15
C THR A 43 -35.25 5.52 7.40
N ARG A 44 -35.68 6.09 8.51
CA ARG A 44 -35.00 5.96 9.80
C ARG A 44 -35.88 5.15 10.77
N GLN A 45 -35.25 4.23 11.49
CA GLN A 45 -35.88 3.49 12.57
C GLN A 45 -34.85 3.36 13.72
N GLY A 46 -35.04 4.15 14.74
CA GLY A 46 -34.05 4.32 15.81
C GLY A 46 -32.70 4.81 15.25
N ASP A 47 -31.62 4.12 15.57
CA ASP A 47 -30.27 4.46 15.09
C ASP A 47 -29.96 3.95 13.68
N LYS A 48 -30.84 3.12 13.11
CA LYS A 48 -30.63 2.55 11.78
C LYS A 48 -31.27 3.44 10.71
N VAL A 49 -30.48 3.78 9.71
CA VAL A 49 -30.92 4.51 8.53
C VAL A 49 -30.87 3.58 7.33
N THR A 50 -32.03 3.30 6.74
CA THR A 50 -32.16 2.46 5.55
C THR A 50 -32.23 3.32 4.30
N ILE A 51 -31.35 3.05 3.35
CA ILE A 51 -31.23 3.79 2.08
C ILE A 51 -31.61 2.84 0.95
N ARG A 52 -32.61 3.22 0.14
CA ARG A 52 -33.08 2.43 -0.99
C ARG A 52 -32.98 3.24 -2.26
N PHE A 53 -32.44 2.65 -3.33
CA PHE A 53 -32.42 3.24 -4.66
C PHE A 53 -32.41 2.14 -5.74
N ALA A 54 -32.67 2.52 -6.99
CA ALA A 54 -32.48 1.62 -8.11
C ALA A 54 -31.85 2.39 -9.29
N SER A 55 -30.83 1.78 -9.88
CA SER A 55 -30.18 2.27 -11.10
C SER A 55 -30.85 1.70 -12.36
N LYS A 56 -30.77 2.41 -13.47
CA LYS A 56 -31.23 1.93 -14.78
C LYS A 56 -30.29 0.87 -15.35
N ALA A 57 -28.99 0.93 -14.97
CA ALA A 57 -27.94 0.08 -15.53
C ALA A 57 -26.98 -0.43 -14.44
N TYR A 58 -26.13 -1.39 -14.81
CA TYR A 58 -25.02 -1.84 -13.98
C TYR A 58 -23.83 -0.90 -14.16
N CYS A 59 -23.85 0.19 -13.42
CA CYS A 59 -22.82 1.22 -13.41
C CYS A 59 -22.12 1.29 -12.06
N ASP A 60 -21.06 2.10 -11.96
CA ASP A 60 -20.48 2.44 -10.67
C ASP A 60 -21.46 3.22 -9.82
N ALA A 61 -21.52 2.90 -8.54
CA ALA A 61 -22.33 3.59 -7.55
C ALA A 61 -21.51 3.90 -6.30
N THR A 62 -21.75 5.08 -5.71
CA THR A 62 -21.18 5.45 -4.40
C THR A 62 -22.31 5.95 -3.50
N VAL A 63 -22.24 5.57 -2.22
CA VAL A 63 -23.17 6.02 -1.20
C VAL A 63 -22.37 6.59 -0.04
N ALA A 64 -22.63 7.84 0.30
CA ALA A 64 -21.96 8.55 1.38
C ALA A 64 -22.99 9.26 2.27
N ILE A 65 -22.60 9.50 3.53
CA ILE A 65 -23.32 10.37 4.45
C ILE A 65 -22.50 11.66 4.56
N GLU A 66 -23.14 12.79 4.39
CA GLU A 66 -22.52 14.11 4.36
C GLU A 66 -23.13 15.03 5.42
N ASP A 67 -22.32 15.96 5.91
CA ASP A 67 -22.78 17.05 6.76
C ASP A 67 -23.42 18.19 5.93
N THR A 68 -23.85 19.25 6.62
CA THR A 68 -24.44 20.44 6.01
C THR A 68 -23.49 21.21 5.10
N GLU A 69 -22.17 21.01 5.23
CA GLU A 69 -21.16 21.62 4.40
C GLU A 69 -20.76 20.71 3.20
N GLY A 70 -21.38 19.54 3.08
CA GLY A 70 -21.10 18.56 2.03
C GLY A 70 -19.82 17.74 2.27
N ARG A 71 -19.28 17.77 3.49
CA ARG A 71 -18.13 16.92 3.86
C ARG A 71 -18.61 15.52 4.15
N ILE A 72 -17.91 14.52 3.61
CA ILE A 72 -18.28 13.12 3.83
C ILE A 72 -17.90 12.72 5.25
N ILE A 73 -18.91 12.33 6.03
CA ILE A 73 -18.75 11.79 7.38
C ILE A 73 -18.60 10.27 7.34
N ARG A 74 -19.29 9.63 6.39
CA ARG A 74 -19.26 8.18 6.24
C ARG A 74 -19.21 7.79 4.77
N HIS A 75 -18.19 7.05 4.36
CA HIS A 75 -18.17 6.32 3.10
C HIS A 75 -18.87 4.97 3.31
N LEU A 76 -20.15 4.88 2.92
CA LEU A 76 -20.95 3.69 3.21
C LEU A 76 -20.73 2.57 2.20
N ALA A 77 -20.71 2.89 0.91
CA ALA A 77 -20.54 1.92 -0.15
C ALA A 77 -19.93 2.54 -1.41
N SER A 78 -19.11 1.78 -2.13
CA SER A 78 -18.60 2.16 -3.45
C SER A 78 -18.27 0.92 -4.27
N GLY A 79 -18.59 0.92 -5.56
CA GLY A 79 -18.25 -0.15 -6.50
C GLY A 79 -19.20 -0.26 -7.68
N VAL A 80 -18.92 -1.23 -8.55
CA VAL A 80 -19.76 -1.53 -9.73
C VAL A 80 -20.94 -2.40 -9.31
N LEU A 81 -22.15 -1.97 -9.63
CA LEU A 81 -23.36 -2.80 -9.48
C LEU A 81 -23.31 -3.99 -10.46
N GLY A 82 -23.91 -5.11 -10.09
CA GLY A 82 -24.00 -6.29 -10.95
C GLY A 82 -23.58 -7.58 -10.24
N LEU A 83 -23.19 -8.59 -11.02
CA LEU A 83 -22.90 -9.95 -10.52
C LEU A 83 -21.85 -9.95 -9.39
N ASN A 84 -20.83 -9.13 -9.55
CA ASN A 84 -19.69 -9.06 -8.62
C ASN A 84 -19.72 -7.80 -7.75
N ALA A 85 -20.90 -7.19 -7.55
CA ALA A 85 -21.02 -6.00 -6.73
C ALA A 85 -20.41 -6.23 -5.33
N PRO A 86 -19.53 -5.32 -4.87
CA PRO A 86 -18.92 -5.45 -3.54
C PRO A 86 -19.95 -5.21 -2.44
N ALA A 87 -19.74 -5.87 -1.30
CA ALA A 87 -20.55 -5.56 -0.12
C ALA A 87 -20.37 -4.08 0.29
N PRO A 88 -21.41 -3.39 0.75
CA PRO A 88 -22.76 -3.88 1.11
C PRO A 88 -23.78 -3.88 -0.02
N PHE A 89 -23.38 -3.65 -1.28
CA PHE A 89 -24.32 -3.73 -2.41
C PHE A 89 -24.86 -5.15 -2.61
N GLN A 90 -26.13 -5.26 -3.00
CA GLN A 90 -26.74 -6.52 -3.42
C GLN A 90 -26.22 -6.93 -4.80
N LYS A 91 -25.74 -8.17 -4.90
CA LYS A 91 -25.25 -8.75 -6.15
C LYS A 91 -26.39 -8.99 -7.14
N SER A 92 -26.06 -8.89 -8.43
CA SER A 92 -27.00 -9.14 -9.54
C SER A 92 -28.29 -8.31 -9.47
N SER A 93 -28.27 -7.18 -8.77
CA SER A 93 -29.43 -6.33 -8.58
C SER A 93 -29.14 -4.88 -8.96
N LYS A 94 -30.07 -4.26 -9.65
CA LYS A 94 -30.11 -2.81 -9.88
C LYS A 94 -30.81 -2.07 -8.74
N LYS A 95 -31.64 -2.78 -7.95
CA LYS A 95 -32.27 -2.27 -6.72
C LYS A 95 -31.33 -2.53 -5.56
N GLN A 96 -31.06 -1.50 -4.78
CA GLN A 96 -30.14 -1.54 -3.67
C GLN A 96 -30.82 -1.10 -2.38
N THR A 97 -30.52 -1.79 -1.30
CA THR A 97 -30.95 -1.45 0.05
C THR A 97 -29.75 -1.52 0.97
N LEU A 98 -29.33 -0.39 1.50
CA LEU A 98 -28.21 -0.30 2.42
C LEU A 98 -28.69 0.16 3.78
N VAL A 99 -27.99 -0.26 4.82
CA VAL A 99 -28.27 0.18 6.19
C VAL A 99 -27.01 0.86 6.73
N TRP A 100 -27.17 2.08 7.20
CA TRP A 100 -26.16 2.79 7.95
C TRP A 100 -26.43 2.66 9.45
N ASP A 101 -25.39 2.34 10.22
CA ASP A 101 -25.43 2.09 11.65
C ASP A 101 -25.30 3.37 12.51
N GLY A 102 -25.34 4.55 11.88
CA GLY A 102 -25.23 5.84 12.58
C GLY A 102 -23.82 6.25 12.97
N LYS A 103 -22.77 5.52 12.49
CA LYS A 103 -21.37 5.80 12.81
C LYS A 103 -20.66 6.51 11.66
N ASN A 104 -19.70 7.37 12.02
CA ASN A 104 -18.77 7.96 11.05
C ASN A 104 -17.71 6.94 10.57
N ASP A 105 -16.76 7.38 9.73
CA ASP A 105 -15.66 6.52 9.25
C ASP A 105 -14.70 6.08 10.35
N GLN A 106 -14.65 6.79 11.47
CA GLN A 106 -13.86 6.46 12.65
C GLN A 106 -14.56 5.46 13.59
N GLY A 107 -15.80 5.06 13.27
CA GLY A 107 -16.60 4.16 14.09
C GLY A 107 -17.29 4.81 15.30
N THR A 108 -17.27 6.14 15.38
CA THR A 108 -17.94 6.92 16.42
C THR A 108 -19.38 7.19 16.02
N TYR A 109 -20.33 7.02 16.94
CA TYR A 109 -21.73 7.39 16.72
C TYR A 109 -21.88 8.89 16.53
N ILE A 110 -22.77 9.28 15.62
CA ILE A 110 -23.14 10.66 15.37
C ILE A 110 -24.45 10.92 16.10
N ASP A 111 -24.45 11.89 16.99
CA ASP A 111 -25.62 12.25 17.79
C ASP A 111 -26.66 13.00 16.96
N ASP A 112 -26.24 14.06 16.26
CA ASP A 112 -27.12 14.82 15.37
C ASP A 112 -27.17 14.20 13.97
N LYS A 113 -28.15 13.33 13.75
CA LYS A 113 -28.38 12.67 12.46
C LYS A 113 -29.38 13.43 11.59
N GLU A 114 -30.11 14.40 12.15
CA GLU A 114 -31.11 15.17 11.42
C GLU A 114 -30.48 16.16 10.44
N SER A 115 -29.29 16.66 10.77
CA SER A 115 -28.51 17.58 9.92
C SER A 115 -27.79 16.86 8.76
N LEU A 116 -27.81 15.52 8.72
CA LEU A 116 -27.03 14.76 7.76
C LEU A 116 -27.81 14.45 6.48
N THR A 117 -27.09 14.42 5.37
CA THR A 117 -27.62 14.10 4.05
C THR A 117 -27.02 12.80 3.52
N VAL A 118 -27.87 12.00 2.88
CA VAL A 118 -27.42 10.81 2.13
C VAL A 118 -27.20 11.18 0.68
N ARG A 119 -25.97 11.03 0.20
CA ARG A 119 -25.65 11.18 -1.21
C ARG A 119 -25.49 9.81 -1.87
N VAL A 120 -26.27 9.56 -2.92
CA VAL A 120 -26.08 8.43 -3.83
C VAL A 120 -25.66 8.97 -5.19
N SER A 121 -24.49 8.56 -5.67
CA SER A 121 -23.96 8.96 -6.97
C SER A 121 -23.86 7.75 -7.89
N LEU A 122 -24.32 7.89 -9.13
CA LEU A 122 -24.16 6.90 -10.18
C LEU A 122 -23.10 7.38 -11.17
N GLY A 123 -22.20 6.45 -11.57
CA GLY A 123 -21.06 6.72 -12.44
C GLY A 123 -19.88 7.33 -11.71
N LEU A 124 -18.71 7.23 -12.34
CA LEU A 124 -17.49 7.87 -11.88
C LEU A 124 -17.27 9.14 -12.70
N LYS A 125 -17.28 10.29 -12.04
CA LYS A 125 -16.96 11.59 -12.63
C LYS A 125 -15.76 12.20 -11.91
N PRO A 126 -14.54 11.68 -12.13
CA PRO A 126 -13.37 12.25 -11.51
C PRO A 126 -13.21 13.70 -11.98
N ARG A 127 -13.00 14.59 -11.04
CA ARG A 127 -12.69 15.99 -11.30
C ARG A 127 -11.25 16.23 -10.85
N PHE A 128 -10.45 16.77 -11.76
CA PHE A 128 -9.14 17.26 -11.40
C PHE A 128 -9.32 18.46 -10.46
N GLU A 129 -8.74 18.40 -9.29
CA GLU A 129 -8.78 19.49 -8.33
C GLU A 129 -7.54 20.36 -8.44
N ARG A 130 -6.37 19.75 -8.19
CA ARG A 130 -5.09 20.46 -8.28
C ARG A 130 -3.90 19.51 -8.33
N THR A 131 -2.75 20.03 -8.70
CA THR A 131 -1.46 19.34 -8.57
C THR A 131 -0.70 19.90 -7.36
N LEU A 132 -0.17 19.01 -6.52
CA LEU A 132 0.64 19.43 -5.38
C LEU A 132 2.04 19.79 -5.86
N LEU A 133 2.50 21.04 -5.61
CA LEU A 133 3.84 21.55 -5.91
C LEU A 133 4.36 21.15 -7.32
N TRP A 134 3.52 21.28 -8.31
CA TRP A 134 3.92 20.98 -9.68
C TRP A 134 5.04 21.92 -10.16
N SER A 135 6.02 21.35 -10.87
CA SER A 135 7.06 22.10 -11.53
C SER A 135 7.37 21.47 -12.88
N PRO A 136 7.38 22.22 -13.99
CA PRO A 136 7.66 21.68 -15.32
C PRO A 136 9.08 21.11 -15.44
N HIS A 137 10.00 21.55 -14.60
CA HIS A 137 11.38 21.08 -14.57
C HIS A 137 11.58 19.79 -13.77
N LYS A 138 10.55 19.30 -13.09
CA LYS A 138 10.59 18.06 -12.32
C LYS A 138 9.98 16.92 -13.13
N GLN A 139 10.81 16.29 -13.92
CA GLN A 139 10.40 15.03 -14.55
C GLN A 139 10.55 13.89 -13.56
N ARG A 140 9.42 13.29 -13.22
CA ARG A 140 9.39 12.12 -12.37
C ARG A 140 9.58 10.86 -13.19
N GLY A 141 10.36 9.98 -12.66
CA GLY A 141 10.53 8.68 -13.24
C GLY A 141 9.97 7.53 -12.39
N GLY A 142 9.12 7.78 -11.41
CA GLY A 142 8.55 6.78 -10.53
C GLY A 142 7.35 7.30 -9.75
N LEU A 143 6.69 6.41 -9.02
CA LEU A 143 5.61 6.77 -8.11
C LEU A 143 6.19 7.37 -6.83
N PRO A 144 5.58 8.43 -6.28
CA PRO A 144 5.98 8.97 -4.98
C PRO A 144 5.66 7.96 -3.89
N ILE A 145 6.53 7.91 -2.88
CA ILE A 145 6.27 7.13 -1.67
C ILE A 145 5.59 8.05 -0.68
N MET A 146 4.50 7.59 -0.09
CA MET A 146 3.71 8.37 0.85
C MET A 146 3.55 7.62 2.17
N ALA A 147 3.60 8.38 3.28
CA ALA A 147 3.30 7.87 4.61
C ALA A 147 2.40 8.87 5.34
N PRO A 148 1.22 8.42 5.80
CA PRO A 148 0.34 9.26 6.62
C PRO A 148 0.86 9.38 8.04
N ALA A 149 0.61 10.53 8.65
CA ALA A 149 0.87 10.82 10.05
C ALA A 149 -0.27 11.70 10.62
N PRO A 150 -0.39 11.85 11.93
CA PRO A 150 -1.44 12.69 12.51
C PRO A 150 -1.43 14.13 11.99
N GLU A 151 -0.26 14.68 11.70
CA GLU A 151 -0.05 16.05 11.22
C GLU A 151 -0.23 16.21 9.69
N GLY A 152 -0.41 15.12 8.95
CA GLY A 152 -0.58 15.16 7.49
C GLY A 152 0.05 14.00 6.75
N VAL A 153 0.49 14.22 5.51
CA VAL A 153 1.07 13.21 4.64
C VAL A 153 2.49 13.58 4.25
N TYR A 154 3.43 12.71 4.59
CA TYR A 154 4.81 12.80 4.12
C TYR A 154 4.92 12.20 2.73
N VAL A 155 5.48 12.97 1.82
CA VAL A 155 5.65 12.56 0.41
C VAL A 155 7.14 12.59 0.08
N PHE A 156 7.70 11.42 -0.20
CA PHE A 156 9.05 11.29 -0.75
C PHE A 156 8.98 11.21 -2.26
N ASP A 157 9.59 12.19 -2.89
CA ASP A 157 9.62 12.38 -4.31
C ASP A 157 11.06 12.24 -4.79
N GLY A 158 11.49 10.99 -4.93
CA GLY A 158 12.88 10.68 -5.25
C GLY A 158 13.05 10.07 -6.62
N LYS A 159 13.53 10.87 -7.55
CA LYS A 159 14.26 10.44 -8.75
C LYS A 159 15.00 11.62 -9.34
N GLY A 160 16.26 11.64 -9.07
CA GLY A 160 17.16 12.69 -9.58
C GLY A 160 17.37 13.84 -8.60
N VAL A 161 16.33 14.51 -8.16
CA VAL A 161 16.36 15.46 -7.05
C VAL A 161 15.35 14.99 -6.02
N ASP A 162 15.83 14.44 -4.92
CA ASP A 162 14.95 13.90 -3.89
C ASP A 162 14.41 15.03 -3.03
N TYR A 163 13.11 14.95 -2.79
CA TYR A 163 12.43 15.79 -1.84
C TYR A 163 11.60 14.93 -0.91
N LEU A 164 11.69 15.20 0.38
CA LEU A 164 10.76 14.72 1.38
C LEU A 164 10.01 15.92 1.95
N ARG A 165 8.71 15.94 1.78
CA ARG A 165 7.85 17.07 2.14
C ARG A 165 6.67 16.61 2.97
N LEU A 166 6.23 17.48 3.85
CA LEU A 166 4.97 17.34 4.57
C LEU A 166 3.90 18.21 3.92
N PHE A 167 2.75 17.60 3.69
CA PHE A 167 1.51 18.26 3.33
C PHE A 167 0.48 18.02 4.43
N ASP A 168 -0.37 18.99 4.71
CA ASP A 168 -1.51 18.80 5.61
C ASP A 168 -2.57 17.88 4.99
N HIS A 169 -3.67 17.62 5.71
CA HIS A 169 -4.73 16.75 5.23
C HIS A 169 -5.52 17.35 4.05
N GLU A 170 -5.49 18.66 3.88
CA GLU A 170 -6.07 19.39 2.75
C GLU A 170 -5.13 19.45 1.54
N GLY A 171 -3.89 18.91 1.69
CA GLY A 171 -2.87 18.89 0.65
C GLY A 171 -2.13 20.22 0.48
N ASN A 172 -2.16 21.11 1.45
CA ASN A 172 -1.32 22.30 1.44
C ASN A 172 0.10 21.94 1.88
N TYR A 173 1.08 22.60 1.28
CA TYR A 173 2.47 22.43 1.66
C TYR A 173 2.71 23.01 3.07
N VAL A 174 3.30 22.18 3.94
CA VAL A 174 3.67 22.61 5.29
C VAL A 174 5.17 22.93 5.37
N ARG A 175 6.00 21.95 5.03
CA ARG A 175 7.46 22.12 5.07
C ARG A 175 8.22 21.06 4.29
N THR A 176 9.48 21.35 4.01
CA THR A 176 10.45 20.40 3.46
C THR A 176 11.29 19.82 4.59
N ILE A 177 11.35 18.49 4.65
CA ILE A 177 12.21 17.73 5.56
C ILE A 177 13.57 17.48 4.91
N TYR A 178 13.56 17.16 3.61
CA TYR A 178 14.77 16.97 2.81
C TYR A 178 14.57 17.62 1.42
N PRO A 179 15.56 18.36 0.87
CA PRO A 179 16.88 18.68 1.45
C PRO A 179 16.74 19.28 2.86
N PHE A 180 17.71 18.96 3.71
CA PHE A 180 17.70 19.46 5.07
C PHE A 180 17.67 20.99 5.11
N PRO A 181 16.86 21.63 5.99
CA PRO A 181 16.88 23.06 6.18
C PRO A 181 18.27 23.57 6.56
N ALA A 182 18.69 24.70 6.00
CA ALA A 182 20.06 25.21 6.17
C ALA A 182 20.41 25.49 7.64
N ASP A 183 19.46 25.95 8.40
CA ASP A 183 19.57 26.23 9.84
C ASP A 183 19.66 24.95 10.69
N LYS A 184 19.21 23.79 10.14
CA LYS A 184 19.23 22.49 10.82
C LYS A 184 20.45 21.63 10.50
N LEU A 185 21.29 22.01 9.56
CA LEU A 185 22.41 21.18 9.09
C LEU A 185 23.37 20.71 10.20
N LYS A 186 23.56 21.52 11.24
CA LYS A 186 24.41 21.17 12.39
C LYS A 186 23.81 20.06 13.28
N GLU A 187 22.48 19.88 13.22
CA GLU A 187 21.73 18.86 13.95
C GLU A 187 21.60 17.55 13.15
N VAL A 188 22.06 17.53 11.88
CA VAL A 188 22.04 16.35 11.02
C VAL A 188 23.35 15.58 11.18
N ARG A 189 23.28 14.41 11.79
CA ARG A 189 24.46 13.56 12.03
C ARG A 189 24.74 12.67 10.81
N GLY A 190 26.02 12.53 10.46
CA GLY A 190 26.46 11.65 9.39
C GLY A 190 26.56 12.34 8.02
N LEU A 191 26.50 13.67 7.98
CA LEU A 191 26.84 14.43 6.78
C LEU A 191 28.35 14.39 6.55
N ARG A 192 28.77 14.26 5.28
CA ARG A 192 30.17 14.51 4.89
C ARG A 192 30.31 15.95 4.46
N TRP A 193 31.28 16.64 5.06
CA TRP A 193 31.52 18.03 4.81
C TRP A 193 32.77 18.20 3.92
N HIS A 194 32.72 19.13 3.00
CA HIS A 194 33.82 19.48 2.13
C HIS A 194 34.16 20.96 2.28
N LYS A 195 35.45 21.24 2.49
CA LYS A 195 35.99 22.62 2.48
C LYS A 195 36.36 22.98 1.05
N PHE A 196 35.69 23.97 0.52
CA PHE A 196 35.97 24.48 -0.82
C PHE A 196 37.15 25.44 -0.82
N PRO A 197 37.89 25.55 -1.96
CA PRO A 197 39.04 26.48 -2.06
C PRO A 197 38.69 27.93 -1.72
N GLN A 198 37.42 28.32 -1.91
CA GLN A 198 36.92 29.65 -1.58
C GLN A 198 36.69 29.90 -0.09
N GLY A 199 37.05 28.92 0.77
CA GLY A 199 37.03 29.05 2.23
C GLY A 199 35.74 28.62 2.93
N TYR A 200 34.65 28.37 2.24
CA TYR A 200 33.41 27.86 2.84
C TYR A 200 33.37 26.33 2.92
N THR A 201 32.64 25.82 3.87
CA THR A 201 32.43 24.37 4.08
C THR A 201 30.98 24.03 3.90
N LEU A 202 30.66 23.10 3.01
CA LEU A 202 29.28 22.64 2.74
C LEU A 202 29.18 21.12 2.85
N PRO A 203 28.00 20.60 3.20
CA PRO A 203 27.76 19.17 3.15
C PRO A 203 27.77 18.70 1.71
N LEU A 204 28.51 17.63 1.45
CA LEU A 204 28.51 17.01 0.13
C LEU A 204 27.17 16.29 -0.09
N LYS A 205 26.54 16.64 -1.20
CA LYS A 205 25.60 15.76 -1.83
C LYS A 205 26.42 14.65 -2.49
N GLU A 206 26.41 13.46 -1.88
CA GLU A 206 27.30 12.40 -2.32
C GLU A 206 27.13 12.06 -3.79
N SER A 207 28.25 12.06 -4.46
CA SER A 207 28.55 11.51 -5.76
C SER A 207 27.61 11.89 -6.90
N GLY A 208 27.72 13.11 -7.37
CA GLY A 208 27.33 13.48 -8.72
C GLY A 208 25.83 13.36 -9.02
N TYR A 209 25.49 13.78 -10.09
CA TYR A 209 24.24 13.99 -10.81
C TYR A 209 22.91 13.45 -10.29
N GLN A 210 22.86 12.32 -9.56
CA GLN A 210 21.59 11.64 -9.36
C GLN A 210 21.45 10.94 -8.02
N GLN A 211 22.45 11.10 -7.18
CA GLN A 211 22.44 10.50 -5.86
C GLN A 211 22.31 11.59 -4.85
N THR A 212 21.26 11.51 -4.10
CA THR A 212 21.02 12.39 -2.99
C THR A 212 21.60 11.78 -1.73
N LEU A 213 21.68 12.57 -0.68
CA LEU A 213 22.13 12.07 0.59
C LEU A 213 21.27 10.89 1.09
N LEU A 214 19.95 10.90 0.84
CA LEU A 214 19.04 9.82 1.23
C LEU A 214 19.25 8.55 0.42
N THR A 215 19.70 8.68 -0.82
CA THR A 215 19.97 7.53 -1.68
C THR A 215 21.40 7.08 -1.62
N SER A 216 22.33 8.01 -1.52
CA SER A 216 23.76 7.72 -1.48
C SER A 216 24.23 7.25 -0.12
N GLY A 217 23.57 7.65 0.94
CA GLY A 217 23.79 7.01 2.23
C GLY A 217 23.57 5.51 2.16
N ASN A 218 22.84 5.08 1.16
CA ASN A 218 22.58 3.70 0.80
C ASN A 218 23.49 3.19 -0.29
N ASN A 219 24.32 4.00 -0.84
CA ASN A 219 24.84 3.71 -2.14
C ASN A 219 26.31 3.40 -2.10
N ASP A 220 26.59 2.15 -1.81
CA ASP A 220 27.86 1.55 -2.22
C ASP A 220 27.85 1.21 -3.72
N ASN A 221 26.74 1.45 -4.42
CA ASN A 221 26.55 1.24 -5.85
C ASN A 221 26.94 2.46 -6.71
N ILE A 222 27.87 3.25 -6.27
CA ILE A 222 28.51 4.29 -7.12
C ILE A 222 29.01 3.69 -8.45
N HIS A 223 29.27 2.40 -8.46
CA HIS A 223 29.74 1.64 -9.63
C HIS A 223 28.64 0.99 -10.46
N ASP A 224 27.40 0.98 -9.99
CA ASP A 224 26.29 0.52 -10.82
C ASP A 224 25.83 1.63 -11.75
N LYS A 225 26.41 1.64 -12.95
CA LYS A 225 26.06 2.57 -14.03
C LYS A 225 24.55 2.57 -14.35
N ASN A 226 23.84 1.52 -13.98
CA ASN A 226 22.39 1.41 -14.15
C ASN A 226 21.62 1.93 -12.93
N GLY A 227 22.12 1.76 -11.73
CA GLY A 227 21.54 2.29 -10.50
C GLY A 227 21.47 3.81 -10.48
N ALA A 228 22.51 4.47 -10.97
CA ALA A 228 22.56 5.92 -11.10
C ALA A 228 21.51 6.48 -12.09
N ARG A 229 21.20 5.75 -13.14
CA ARG A 229 20.19 6.16 -14.15
C ARG A 229 18.77 6.02 -13.66
N TYR A 230 18.49 5.08 -12.79
CA TYR A 230 17.11 4.75 -12.37
C TYR A 230 16.79 5.21 -10.95
N GLY A 231 17.62 6.05 -10.39
CA GLY A 231 17.43 6.63 -9.08
C GLY A 231 17.48 5.55 -8.00
N ALA A 232 18.51 5.58 -7.23
CA ALA A 232 18.59 4.76 -6.03
C ALA A 232 17.64 5.25 -4.93
N ALA A 233 16.46 5.73 -5.32
CA ALA A 233 15.45 6.23 -4.39
C ALA A 233 15.08 5.18 -3.35
N ALA A 234 14.75 5.62 -2.16
CA ALA A 234 14.15 4.75 -1.15
C ALA A 234 12.96 4.00 -1.75
N MET A 235 12.76 2.75 -1.36
CA MET A 235 11.68 1.91 -1.85
C MET A 235 10.50 1.88 -0.88
N GLY A 236 10.75 2.09 0.41
CA GLY A 236 9.74 2.11 1.45
C GLY A 236 9.95 3.26 2.44
N MET A 237 8.87 3.75 3.01
CA MET A 237 8.85 4.80 4.03
C MET A 237 7.84 4.47 5.12
N ALA A 238 8.21 4.80 6.36
CA ALA A 238 7.30 4.83 7.51
C ALA A 238 7.55 6.08 8.34
N VAL A 239 6.49 6.59 8.97
CA VAL A 239 6.55 7.76 9.87
C VAL A 239 5.83 7.42 11.16
N ARG A 240 6.45 7.72 12.30
CA ARG A 240 5.82 7.59 13.61
C ARG A 240 6.59 8.33 14.71
N GLY A 241 5.86 9.04 15.56
CA GLY A 241 6.42 9.65 16.78
C GLY A 241 7.62 10.54 16.51
N GLY A 242 7.54 11.42 15.53
CA GLY A 242 8.64 12.31 15.16
C GLY A 242 9.76 11.65 14.34
N ARG A 243 9.66 10.34 14.03
CA ARG A 243 10.68 9.56 13.30
C ARG A 243 10.23 9.28 11.88
N ILE A 244 11.16 9.33 10.95
CA ILE A 244 10.97 8.96 9.55
C ILE A 244 12.01 7.92 9.17
N ALA A 245 11.54 6.77 8.69
CA ALA A 245 12.35 5.70 8.14
C ALA A 245 12.21 5.69 6.63
N LEU A 246 13.32 5.78 5.91
CA LEU A 246 13.39 5.55 4.47
C LEU A 246 14.39 4.42 4.21
N ALA A 247 13.96 3.37 3.53
CA ALA A 247 14.80 2.20 3.32
C ALA A 247 14.92 1.78 1.87
N ARG A 248 16.09 1.34 1.51
CA ARG A 248 16.42 0.60 0.30
C ARG A 248 17.51 -0.42 0.63
N GLU A 249 18.77 -0.11 0.39
CA GLU A 249 19.92 -0.92 0.82
C GLU A 249 20.19 -0.78 2.30
N HIS A 250 20.17 0.47 2.75
CA HIS A 250 20.29 0.84 4.16
C HIS A 250 19.05 1.61 4.60
N LEU A 251 18.84 1.61 5.89
CA LEU A 251 17.87 2.49 6.54
C LEU A 251 18.45 3.91 6.60
N ASN A 252 17.69 4.91 6.13
CA ASN A 252 17.95 6.31 6.44
C ASN A 252 17.04 6.74 7.59
N ARG A 253 17.62 7.38 8.59
CA ARG A 253 16.97 7.85 9.80
C ARG A 253 16.84 9.35 9.77
N LEU A 254 15.62 9.84 9.73
CA LEU A 254 15.30 11.26 9.75
C LEU A 254 14.30 11.53 10.86
N ALA A 255 14.21 12.79 11.26
CA ALA A 255 13.17 13.28 12.13
C ALA A 255 12.21 14.19 11.37
N THR A 256 10.99 14.30 11.87
CA THR A 256 9.93 15.11 11.24
C THR A 256 10.19 16.61 11.32
N ASP A 257 11.14 17.05 12.14
CA ASP A 257 11.57 18.45 12.28
C ASP A 257 12.62 18.90 11.24
N GLY A 258 13.07 18.00 10.36
CA GLY A 258 14.09 18.28 9.37
C GLY A 258 15.53 18.01 9.84
N THR A 259 15.69 17.27 10.92
CA THR A 259 16.98 16.79 11.44
C THR A 259 17.10 15.27 11.31
N THR A 260 18.04 14.66 11.99
CA THR A 260 18.13 13.20 12.18
C THR A 260 17.75 12.77 13.60
N GLY A 261 17.19 13.66 14.41
CA GLY A 261 16.83 13.36 15.79
C GLY A 261 18.01 12.88 16.65
N GLY A 262 19.23 13.35 16.36
CA GLY A 262 20.45 12.94 17.05
C GLY A 262 21.03 11.59 16.60
N LEU A 263 20.41 10.87 15.67
CA LEU A 263 20.88 9.59 15.15
C LEU A 263 21.74 9.82 13.88
N PRO A 264 22.69 8.92 13.57
CA PRO A 264 23.33 8.95 12.27
C PRO A 264 22.31 8.73 11.13
N LEU A 265 22.39 9.55 10.08
CA LEU A 265 21.50 9.47 8.92
C LEU A 265 21.51 8.06 8.32
N LYS A 266 22.70 7.51 8.07
CA LYS A 266 22.85 6.13 7.59
C LYS A 266 22.71 5.16 8.75
N GLY A 267 21.72 4.30 8.65
CA GLY A 267 21.45 3.20 9.58
C GLY A 267 21.92 1.84 9.04
N PRO A 268 21.42 0.75 9.61
CA PRO A 268 21.78 -0.61 9.26
C PRO A 268 21.41 -0.97 7.83
N LYS A 269 22.04 -2.03 7.33
CA LYS A 269 21.69 -2.63 6.05
C LYS A 269 20.33 -3.29 6.13
N THR A 270 19.45 -2.93 5.19
CA THR A 270 18.06 -3.44 5.12
C THR A 270 17.76 -4.14 3.81
N GLY A 271 18.63 -4.03 2.82
CA GLY A 271 18.47 -4.66 1.52
C GLY A 271 19.28 -5.95 1.35
N PHE A 272 18.84 -6.78 0.42
CA PHE A 272 19.50 -8.00 0.03
C PHE A 272 20.27 -7.81 -1.27
N LEU A 273 21.52 -8.26 -1.28
CA LEU A 273 22.36 -8.25 -2.48
C LEU A 273 22.03 -9.48 -3.33
N ILE A 274 21.71 -9.26 -4.59
CA ILE A 274 21.57 -10.32 -5.58
C ILE A 274 22.72 -10.24 -6.56
N ASP A 275 23.38 -11.38 -6.80
CA ASP A 275 24.35 -11.54 -7.87
C ASP A 275 23.63 -11.99 -9.14
N ARG A 276 23.64 -11.14 -10.13
CA ARG A 276 23.06 -11.42 -11.42
C ARG A 276 24.10 -12.10 -12.31
N GLY A 277 24.11 -13.42 -12.33
CA GLY A 277 24.78 -14.18 -13.37
C GLY A 277 24.23 -13.78 -14.73
N GLY A 278 25.09 -13.37 -15.67
CA GLY A 278 24.72 -12.74 -16.93
C GLY A 278 23.65 -13.46 -17.72
N TYR A 279 22.44 -12.91 -17.71
CA TYR A 279 21.35 -13.33 -18.58
C TYR A 279 20.82 -12.11 -19.35
N GLY A 280 20.84 -12.21 -20.66
CA GLY A 280 20.07 -11.35 -21.56
C GLY A 280 20.46 -9.88 -21.63
N GLY A 281 21.62 -9.52 -22.18
CA GLY A 281 21.91 -8.17 -22.73
C GLY A 281 22.14 -7.04 -21.72
N TYR A 282 21.99 -7.29 -20.46
CA TYR A 282 22.36 -6.39 -19.35
C TYR A 282 23.50 -7.00 -18.58
N GLY A 283 24.64 -6.32 -18.53
CA GLY A 283 25.90 -6.83 -17.99
C GLY A 283 25.77 -7.51 -16.62
N ARG A 284 26.72 -8.40 -16.34
CA ARG A 284 26.90 -9.00 -15.01
C ARG A 284 26.97 -7.90 -13.96
N GLY A 285 26.15 -7.95 -12.93
CA GLY A 285 26.16 -6.94 -11.88
C GLY A 285 25.49 -7.44 -10.61
N LYS A 286 25.98 -6.96 -9.51
CA LYS A 286 25.34 -7.08 -8.20
C LYS A 286 24.36 -5.92 -8.05
N PHE A 287 23.16 -6.18 -7.58
CA PHE A 287 22.21 -5.12 -7.25
C PHE A 287 21.48 -5.46 -5.96
N THR A 288 21.02 -4.42 -5.30
CA THR A 288 20.34 -4.55 -4.02
C THR A 288 18.84 -4.44 -4.18
N ILE A 289 18.12 -5.37 -3.58
CA ILE A 289 16.67 -5.31 -3.40
C ILE A 289 16.40 -4.74 -2.01
N GLY A 290 15.71 -3.62 -1.95
CA GLY A 290 15.24 -3.04 -0.69
C GLY A 290 13.79 -3.37 -0.40
N PRO A 291 13.35 -3.15 0.85
CA PRO A 291 11.97 -3.33 1.24
C PRO A 291 11.08 -2.23 0.66
N THR A 292 9.90 -2.61 0.18
CA THR A 292 8.90 -1.67 -0.34
C THR A 292 7.83 -1.30 0.68
N SER A 293 7.79 -1.99 1.81
CA SER A 293 6.82 -1.72 2.87
C SER A 293 7.50 -1.74 4.25
N LEU A 294 7.25 -0.68 4.99
CA LEU A 294 7.76 -0.45 6.33
C LEU A 294 6.61 -0.14 7.29
N ALA A 295 6.75 -0.58 8.55
CA ALA A 295 5.85 -0.21 9.63
C ALA A 295 6.58 -0.11 10.95
N PHE A 296 6.36 0.96 11.69
CA PHE A 296 6.85 1.07 13.07
C PHE A 296 5.96 0.31 14.05
N SER A 297 6.56 -0.24 15.10
CA SER A 297 5.88 -0.64 16.32
C SER A 297 5.18 0.57 16.99
N PRO A 298 4.21 0.34 17.89
CA PRO A 298 3.48 1.43 18.54
C PRO A 298 4.37 2.44 19.27
N ASP A 299 5.44 1.97 19.89
CA ASP A 299 6.43 2.80 20.61
C ASP A 299 7.46 3.47 19.68
N GLY A 300 7.40 3.19 18.37
CA GLY A 300 8.33 3.73 17.37
C GLY A 300 9.76 3.20 17.45
N LYS A 301 10.03 2.16 18.25
CA LYS A 301 11.39 1.62 18.42
C LYS A 301 11.72 0.55 17.40
N THR A 302 10.80 -0.37 17.16
CA THR A 302 10.99 -1.44 16.19
C THR A 302 10.42 -1.05 14.85
N LEU A 303 11.17 -1.27 13.79
CA LEU A 303 10.74 -1.12 12.41
C LEU A 303 10.66 -2.49 11.75
N TYR A 304 9.48 -2.83 11.22
CA TYR A 304 9.26 -4.04 10.43
C TYR A 304 9.38 -3.70 8.94
N LEU A 305 9.97 -4.62 8.17
CA LEU A 305 10.29 -4.40 6.76
C LEU A 305 9.95 -5.65 5.94
N THR A 306 9.28 -5.45 4.81
CA THR A 306 8.99 -6.53 3.84
C THR A 306 8.82 -5.98 2.42
N GLY A 307 8.36 -6.82 1.49
CA GLY A 307 8.17 -6.41 0.10
C GLY A 307 9.48 -6.38 -0.67
N TYR A 308 10.36 -7.33 -0.43
CA TYR A 308 11.63 -7.51 -1.14
C TYR A 308 11.40 -8.16 -2.50
N LEU A 309 10.83 -7.39 -3.42
CA LEU A 309 10.40 -7.85 -4.73
C LEU A 309 11.42 -7.43 -5.79
N TRP A 310 11.80 -8.37 -6.63
CA TRP A 310 12.64 -8.13 -7.78
C TRP A 310 11.95 -8.58 -9.07
N ARG A 311 11.95 -7.71 -10.04
CA ARG A 311 11.40 -7.96 -11.36
C ARG A 311 12.50 -8.32 -12.34
N GLN A 312 12.47 -9.54 -12.88
CA GLN A 312 13.32 -9.93 -13.98
C GLN A 312 12.54 -9.97 -15.31
N ARG A 313 13.15 -9.50 -16.39
CA ARG A 313 12.54 -9.50 -17.72
C ARG A 313 12.24 -10.90 -18.27
N SER A 314 12.92 -11.93 -17.80
CA SER A 314 12.80 -13.33 -18.24
C SER A 314 11.62 -14.09 -17.64
N GLY A 315 10.69 -13.42 -16.96
CA GLY A 315 9.55 -14.10 -16.34
C GLY A 315 9.85 -14.83 -15.03
N HIS A 316 11.09 -14.89 -14.60
CA HIS A 316 11.48 -15.31 -13.26
C HIS A 316 11.49 -14.07 -12.39
N SER A 317 10.51 -13.90 -11.57
CA SER A 317 10.51 -12.89 -10.53
C SER A 317 10.99 -13.54 -9.26
N GLY A 318 11.89 -12.88 -8.59
CA GLY A 318 12.38 -13.29 -7.30
C GLY A 318 11.82 -12.40 -6.23
N CYS A 319 11.60 -12.97 -5.08
CA CYS A 319 11.39 -12.25 -3.85
C CYS A 319 12.15 -12.94 -2.75
N PHE A 320 12.38 -12.22 -1.67
CA PHE A 320 12.71 -12.83 -0.40
C PHE A 320 11.42 -12.86 0.44
N ASP A 321 11.02 -14.06 0.78
CA ASP A 321 9.74 -14.32 1.45
C ASP A 321 9.89 -14.13 2.96
N VAL A 322 10.20 -12.91 3.37
CA VAL A 322 10.62 -12.56 4.73
C VAL A 322 10.01 -11.24 5.20
N VAL A 323 9.73 -11.19 6.49
CA VAL A 323 9.59 -9.94 7.24
C VAL A 323 10.83 -9.81 8.12
N MET A 324 11.55 -8.69 7.96
CA MET A 324 12.67 -8.32 8.80
C MET A 324 12.20 -7.35 9.89
N ARG A 325 12.95 -7.27 10.98
CA ARG A 325 12.80 -6.24 12.00
C ARG A 325 14.15 -5.62 12.33
N VAL A 326 14.12 -4.38 12.78
CA VAL A 326 15.31 -3.67 13.24
C VAL A 326 14.92 -2.68 14.33
N ASP A 327 15.75 -2.55 15.37
CA ASP A 327 15.65 -1.42 16.28
C ASP A 327 16.05 -0.14 15.53
N PHE A 328 15.14 0.84 15.49
CA PHE A 328 15.34 2.05 14.71
C PHE A 328 16.49 2.91 15.24
N GLU A 329 16.69 2.95 16.54
CA GLU A 329 17.72 3.80 17.18
C GLU A 329 19.06 3.08 17.31
N LYS A 330 19.03 1.87 17.88
CA LYS A 330 20.23 1.13 18.29
C LYS A 330 20.63 0.02 17.33
N GLY A 331 19.72 -0.37 16.43
CA GLY A 331 19.96 -1.52 15.56
C GLY A 331 21.14 -1.31 14.62
N GLU A 332 22.07 -2.23 14.63
CA GLU A 332 23.21 -2.30 13.72
C GLU A 332 22.90 -3.18 12.51
N LYS A 333 22.01 -4.15 12.68
CA LYS A 333 21.62 -5.13 11.68
C LYS A 333 20.13 -5.42 11.75
N ALA A 334 19.49 -5.56 10.58
CA ALA A 334 18.15 -6.09 10.51
C ALA A 334 18.16 -7.61 10.73
N GLU A 335 17.20 -8.10 11.51
CA GLU A 335 17.03 -9.51 11.86
C GLU A 335 15.76 -10.07 11.22
N VAL A 336 15.71 -11.38 11.02
CA VAL A 336 14.50 -12.06 10.59
C VAL A 336 13.46 -11.98 11.71
N PHE A 337 12.28 -11.47 11.38
CA PHE A 337 11.12 -11.53 12.27
C PHE A 337 10.32 -12.81 12.01
N VAL A 338 9.92 -13.05 10.76
CA VAL A 338 9.25 -14.27 10.29
C VAL A 338 9.58 -14.48 8.82
N GLY A 339 9.62 -15.73 8.38
CA GLY A 339 9.93 -16.11 7.00
C GLY A 339 11.40 -16.46 6.81
N SER A 340 11.86 -16.41 5.58
CA SER A 340 13.20 -16.86 5.20
C SER A 340 13.97 -15.85 4.37
N THR A 341 15.26 -15.66 4.66
CA THR A 341 16.19 -14.90 3.83
C THR A 341 16.81 -15.72 2.70
N LYS A 342 16.47 -17.00 2.61
CA LYS A 342 16.89 -17.83 1.49
C LYS A 342 16.00 -17.55 0.29
N TYR A 343 16.62 -17.25 -0.83
CA TYR A 343 15.92 -16.97 -2.07
C TYR A 343 15.10 -18.17 -2.54
N GLY A 344 13.81 -17.94 -2.84
CA GLY A 344 12.91 -19.00 -3.30
C GLY A 344 12.40 -19.94 -2.21
N ASP A 345 12.67 -19.65 -0.95
CA ASP A 345 12.15 -20.41 0.19
C ASP A 345 10.80 -19.86 0.64
N PHE A 346 9.75 -20.29 -0.07
CA PHE A 346 8.37 -19.89 0.17
C PHE A 346 7.51 -21.05 0.65
N GLY A 347 6.39 -20.75 1.31
CA GLY A 347 5.48 -21.79 1.82
C GLY A 347 4.10 -21.24 2.17
N LYS A 348 3.22 -22.17 2.58
CA LYS A 348 1.82 -21.86 2.94
C LYS A 348 1.54 -22.03 4.44
N ASP A 349 2.49 -22.54 5.20
CA ASP A 349 2.33 -22.67 6.65
C ASP A 349 2.40 -21.30 7.36
N ASN A 350 2.36 -21.34 8.69
CA ASN A 350 2.31 -20.11 9.50
C ASN A 350 3.68 -19.46 9.74
N LYS A 351 4.77 -20.07 9.25
CA LYS A 351 6.14 -19.56 9.37
C LYS A 351 6.70 -19.06 8.03
N HIS A 352 6.03 -19.38 6.93
CA HIS A 352 6.45 -19.00 5.59
C HIS A 352 5.44 -18.08 4.90
N PHE A 353 5.91 -17.38 3.90
CA PHE A 353 5.13 -16.54 3.01
C PHE A 353 5.28 -17.00 1.56
N ALA A 354 4.41 -16.50 0.71
CA ALA A 354 4.61 -16.52 -0.73
C ALA A 354 4.32 -15.11 -1.26
N VAL A 355 5.38 -14.36 -1.49
CA VAL A 355 5.36 -12.95 -1.91
C VAL A 355 4.71 -12.04 -0.87
N PRO A 356 5.35 -11.83 0.29
CA PRO A 356 4.86 -10.84 1.27
C PRO A 356 5.07 -9.43 0.71
N THR A 357 3.98 -8.70 0.50
CA THR A 357 4.00 -7.40 -0.19
C THR A 357 3.90 -6.20 0.72
N SER A 358 3.30 -6.35 1.89
CA SER A 358 3.05 -5.24 2.81
C SER A 358 3.04 -5.69 4.26
N VAL A 359 3.50 -4.80 5.13
CA VAL A 359 3.45 -4.94 6.58
C VAL A 359 2.77 -3.73 7.21
N ALA A 360 1.99 -3.96 8.26
CA ALA A 360 1.41 -2.94 9.12
C ALA A 360 1.50 -3.38 10.58
N CYS A 361 1.45 -2.42 11.51
CA CYS A 361 1.43 -2.69 12.93
C CYS A 361 0.25 -1.95 13.56
N ASP A 362 -0.46 -2.61 14.47
CA ASP A 362 -1.59 -2.01 15.19
C ASP A 362 -1.15 -1.39 16.53
N PRO A 363 -2.05 -0.67 17.24
CA PRO A 363 -1.72 -0.07 18.52
C PRO A 363 -1.36 -1.07 19.64
N LYS A 364 -1.72 -2.34 19.49
CA LYS A 364 -1.36 -3.41 20.44
C LYS A 364 -0.02 -4.08 20.09
N GLY A 365 0.65 -3.65 19.02
CA GLY A 365 1.93 -4.20 18.56
C GLY A 365 1.80 -5.42 17.65
N ARG A 366 0.59 -5.86 17.30
CA ARG A 366 0.40 -6.98 16.37
C ARG A 366 0.84 -6.60 14.98
N VAL A 367 1.49 -7.52 14.29
CA VAL A 367 2.07 -7.32 12.96
C VAL A 367 1.24 -8.04 11.91
N TYR A 368 0.76 -7.29 10.93
CA TYR A 368 -0.08 -7.76 9.84
C TYR A 368 0.74 -7.82 8.56
N VAL A 369 0.72 -8.95 7.88
CA VAL A 369 1.53 -9.17 6.66
C VAL A 369 0.64 -9.65 5.53
N SER A 370 0.63 -8.91 4.42
CA SER A 370 -0.03 -9.33 3.18
C SER A 370 0.76 -10.46 2.53
N ASP A 371 0.24 -11.67 2.57
CA ASP A 371 0.81 -12.88 2.00
C ASP A 371 0.13 -13.19 0.66
N PHE A 372 0.59 -12.47 -0.38
CA PHE A 372 -0.13 -12.24 -1.64
C PHE A 372 -0.51 -13.52 -2.38
N LEU A 373 0.44 -14.43 -2.64
CA LEU A 373 0.15 -15.65 -3.40
C LEU A 373 -0.63 -16.68 -2.58
N ASN A 374 -0.56 -16.60 -1.25
CA ASN A 374 -1.31 -17.46 -0.35
C ASN A 374 -2.74 -16.96 -0.10
N ASN A 375 -3.14 -15.81 -0.68
CA ASN A 375 -4.48 -15.23 -0.53
C ASN A 375 -4.89 -15.02 0.92
N ARG A 376 -4.00 -14.45 1.73
CA ARG A 376 -4.25 -14.20 3.15
C ARG A 376 -3.48 -13.00 3.68
N VAL A 377 -3.96 -12.44 4.78
CA VAL A 377 -3.16 -11.59 5.68
C VAL A 377 -2.83 -12.43 6.90
N GLN A 378 -1.55 -12.60 7.22
CA GLN A 378 -1.11 -13.24 8.44
C GLN A 378 -0.94 -12.22 9.55
N VAL A 379 -1.31 -12.56 10.75
CA VAL A 379 -1.21 -11.72 11.96
C VAL A 379 -0.29 -12.40 12.96
N PHE A 380 0.68 -11.66 13.46
CA PHE A 380 1.68 -12.13 14.42
C PHE A 380 1.67 -11.26 15.67
N ASP A 381 2.06 -11.83 16.80
CA ASP A 381 2.40 -11.05 17.99
C ASP A 381 3.78 -10.37 17.83
N PRO A 382 4.17 -9.46 18.73
CA PRO A 382 5.45 -8.76 18.65
C PRO A 382 6.69 -9.69 18.72
N SER A 383 6.56 -10.91 19.22
CA SER A 383 7.64 -11.89 19.27
C SER A 383 7.81 -12.69 17.98
N GLY A 384 6.81 -12.66 17.09
CA GLY A 384 6.75 -13.43 15.84
C GLY A 384 5.87 -14.68 15.93
N GLY A 385 5.17 -14.88 17.04
CA GLY A 385 4.18 -15.94 17.20
C GLY A 385 2.97 -15.70 16.29
N HIS A 386 2.58 -16.71 15.49
CA HIS A 386 1.41 -16.61 14.61
C HIS A 386 0.12 -16.62 15.44
N LEU A 387 -0.70 -15.59 15.27
CA LEU A 387 -1.98 -15.43 15.96
C LEU A 387 -3.16 -15.87 15.08
N LYS A 388 -3.19 -15.43 13.83
CA LYS A 388 -4.34 -15.63 12.94
C LYS A 388 -3.95 -15.48 11.48
N SER A 389 -4.66 -16.20 10.61
CA SER A 389 -4.69 -15.97 9.17
C SER A 389 -6.07 -15.49 8.74
N ILE A 390 -6.12 -14.38 8.00
CA ILE A 390 -7.33 -13.77 7.49
C ILE A 390 -7.36 -14.03 5.99
N PRO A 391 -8.33 -14.79 5.46
CA PRO A 391 -8.43 -15.06 4.04
C PRO A 391 -8.83 -13.78 3.28
N VAL A 392 -7.98 -13.36 2.35
CA VAL A 392 -8.23 -12.22 1.46
C VAL A 392 -7.59 -12.54 0.12
N ASP A 393 -8.35 -12.42 -0.97
CA ASP A 393 -7.82 -12.66 -2.31
C ASP A 393 -6.79 -11.60 -2.70
N LYS A 394 -5.60 -12.05 -3.07
CA LYS A 394 -4.49 -11.22 -3.56
C LYS A 394 -4.23 -9.93 -2.76
N PRO A 395 -4.03 -10.02 -1.43
CA PRO A 395 -3.77 -8.84 -0.62
C PRO A 395 -2.43 -8.22 -0.99
N THR A 396 -2.44 -7.00 -1.48
CA THR A 396 -1.23 -6.29 -1.90
C THR A 396 -0.77 -5.28 -0.86
N LYS A 397 -1.71 -4.59 -0.25
CA LYS A 397 -1.44 -3.61 0.80
C LYS A 397 -2.35 -3.86 1.99
N VAL A 398 -1.77 -3.94 3.17
CA VAL A 398 -2.50 -3.95 4.44
C VAL A 398 -2.20 -2.67 5.20
N MET A 399 -3.21 -2.08 5.79
CA MET A 399 -3.14 -0.91 6.66
C MET A 399 -4.03 -1.15 7.87
N VAL A 400 -3.64 -0.61 9.01
CA VAL A 400 -4.42 -0.69 10.25
C VAL A 400 -4.69 0.73 10.75
N HIS A 401 -5.96 1.04 10.96
CA HIS A 401 -6.35 2.32 11.53
C HIS A 401 -5.97 2.39 13.01
N GLN A 402 -5.15 3.39 13.36
CA GLN A 402 -4.49 3.43 14.67
C GLN A 402 -5.42 3.71 15.86
N LYS A 403 -6.62 4.25 15.62
CA LYS A 403 -7.62 4.51 16.68
C LYS A 403 -8.66 3.39 16.79
N THR A 404 -9.17 2.91 15.64
CA THR A 404 -10.27 1.94 15.60
C THR A 404 -9.80 0.50 15.48
N SER A 405 -8.52 0.26 15.17
CA SER A 405 -7.94 -1.06 14.83
C SER A 405 -8.60 -1.73 13.62
N GLU A 406 -9.33 -0.97 12.80
CA GLU A 406 -9.87 -1.48 11.53
C GLU A 406 -8.74 -1.82 10.57
N ILE A 407 -8.92 -2.93 9.88
CA ILE A 407 -7.95 -3.42 8.90
C ILE A 407 -8.45 -3.13 7.50
N PHE A 408 -7.68 -2.38 6.74
CA PHE A 408 -7.92 -2.09 5.33
C PHE A 408 -6.97 -2.94 4.49
N VAL A 409 -7.52 -3.73 3.59
CA VAL A 409 -6.73 -4.55 2.68
C VAL A 409 -7.07 -4.16 1.25
N CYS A 410 -6.07 -3.73 0.52
CA CYS A 410 -6.19 -3.41 -0.90
C CYS A 410 -5.63 -4.57 -1.73
N SER A 411 -6.37 -4.96 -2.75
CA SER A 411 -6.00 -6.01 -3.68
C SER A 411 -5.82 -5.45 -5.08
N TRP A 412 -4.65 -5.63 -5.65
CA TRP A 412 -4.36 -5.38 -7.07
C TRP A 412 -3.24 -6.31 -7.52
N ALA A 413 -2.97 -6.37 -8.81
CA ALA A 413 -1.84 -7.14 -9.32
C ALA A 413 -0.56 -6.28 -9.28
N PRO A 414 0.39 -6.51 -8.35
CA PRO A 414 1.67 -5.83 -8.38
C PRO A 414 2.43 -6.21 -9.64
N ILE A 415 3.09 -5.24 -10.24
CA ILE A 415 3.90 -5.47 -11.43
C ILE A 415 5.11 -6.34 -11.03
N GLY A 416 5.26 -7.50 -11.65
CA GLY A 416 6.46 -8.33 -11.52
C GLY A 416 6.37 -9.51 -10.55
N ILE A 417 5.18 -9.92 -10.11
CA ILE A 417 5.03 -11.09 -9.25
C ILE A 417 5.26 -12.40 -10.00
N PRO A 418 5.95 -13.39 -9.38
CA PRO A 418 6.14 -14.71 -9.90
C PRO A 418 4.85 -15.53 -9.92
N GLY A 419 4.64 -16.22 -11.00
CA GLY A 419 3.61 -17.24 -11.12
C GLY A 419 3.36 -17.62 -12.57
N ASN A 420 3.47 -18.89 -12.89
CA ASN A 420 3.30 -19.46 -14.23
C ASN A 420 1.91 -19.25 -14.84
N SER A 421 0.91 -18.85 -14.06
CA SER A 421 -0.46 -18.62 -14.52
C SER A 421 -0.76 -17.16 -14.87
N TRP A 422 0.07 -16.24 -14.45
CA TRP A 422 -0.07 -14.81 -14.72
C TRP A 422 0.84 -14.43 -15.88
N ARG A 423 0.55 -14.94 -17.05
CA ARG A 423 1.15 -14.39 -18.26
C ARG A 423 0.81 -12.92 -18.30
N ALA A 424 1.82 -12.07 -18.27
CA ALA A 424 1.75 -10.62 -18.39
C ALA A 424 0.94 -10.10 -19.62
N ARG A 425 0.40 -11.00 -20.42
CA ARG A 425 -0.42 -10.70 -21.59
C ARG A 425 -1.81 -10.15 -21.25
N THR A 426 -2.30 -10.38 -20.04
CA THR A 426 -3.64 -9.89 -19.65
C THR A 426 -3.58 -8.55 -18.89
N TYR A 427 -2.42 -8.18 -18.37
CA TYR A 427 -2.20 -6.92 -17.67
C TYR A 427 -1.06 -6.11 -18.28
N ASN A 428 -0.86 -6.23 -19.58
CA ASN A 428 -0.17 -5.20 -20.32
C ASN A 428 -1.10 -3.97 -20.32
N LEU A 429 -1.02 -3.22 -19.26
CA LEU A 429 -1.13 -1.76 -19.32
C LEU A 429 0.08 -1.25 -20.11
N SER A 430 0.34 -1.82 -21.29
CA SER A 430 0.99 -1.08 -22.34
C SER A 430 -0.01 0.04 -22.62
N LEU A 431 0.35 1.23 -22.21
CA LEU A 431 -0.17 2.48 -22.72
C LEU A 431 0.04 2.53 -24.25
N LYS A 432 -0.58 1.64 -24.98
CA LYS A 432 -0.97 1.93 -26.33
C LYS A 432 -2.12 2.91 -26.17
N ARG A 433 -1.84 4.15 -26.51
CA ARG A 433 -2.81 5.23 -26.61
C ARG A 433 -4.00 4.71 -27.43
N ASN A 434 -5.01 4.25 -26.74
CA ASN A 434 -6.32 4.03 -27.30
C ASN A 434 -7.19 5.11 -26.66
N PRO A 435 -7.66 6.10 -27.39
CA PRO A 435 -8.31 7.30 -26.83
C PRO A 435 -9.65 7.02 -26.15
N THR A 436 -10.10 5.78 -26.09
CA THR A 436 -11.41 5.37 -25.51
C THR A 436 -11.32 4.47 -24.28
N ALA A 437 -10.13 4.21 -23.73
CA ALA A 437 -10.01 3.47 -22.49
C ALA A 437 -10.19 4.43 -21.30
N THR A 438 -11.40 4.52 -20.77
CA THR A 438 -11.65 5.14 -19.47
C THR A 438 -10.99 4.30 -18.37
N PHE A 439 -9.91 4.81 -17.84
CA PHE A 439 -9.22 4.29 -16.66
C PHE A 439 -10.13 4.43 -15.44
N SER A 440 -10.34 3.34 -14.69
CA SER A 440 -10.62 3.42 -13.28
C SER A 440 -9.28 3.44 -12.54
N PRO A 441 -8.83 4.57 -11.99
CA PRO A 441 -7.49 4.68 -11.40
C PRO A 441 -7.43 4.25 -9.93
N TYR A 442 -8.50 3.68 -9.38
CA TYR A 442 -8.53 3.40 -7.95
C TYR A 442 -8.32 1.93 -7.65
N PRO A 443 -7.26 1.57 -6.91
CA PRO A 443 -7.19 0.28 -6.23
C PRO A 443 -8.38 0.18 -5.29
N GLN A 444 -9.11 -0.92 -5.36
CA GLN A 444 -10.20 -1.15 -4.43
C GLN A 444 -9.63 -1.45 -3.04
N CYS A 445 -9.89 -0.56 -2.11
CA CYS A 445 -9.60 -0.79 -0.71
C CYS A 445 -10.86 -1.37 -0.06
N LYS A 446 -10.80 -2.63 0.36
CA LYS A 446 -11.89 -3.23 1.14
C LYS A 446 -11.71 -2.91 2.60
N ARG A 447 -12.75 -2.32 3.17
CA ARG A 447 -12.94 -2.30 4.60
C ARG A 447 -13.48 -3.68 5.01
N THR A 448 -12.62 -4.49 5.58
CA THR A 448 -13.04 -5.71 6.24
C THR A 448 -13.06 -5.41 7.73
N SER A 449 -14.24 -5.18 8.29
CA SER A 449 -14.41 -5.09 9.74
C SER A 449 -14.24 -6.50 10.31
N PHE A 450 -13.16 -6.72 11.00
CA PHE A 450 -13.01 -7.89 11.86
C PHE A 450 -13.17 -7.41 13.29
N GLU A 451 -13.95 -8.16 14.07
CA GLU A 451 -14.01 -7.92 15.50
C GLU A 451 -12.60 -7.94 16.09
N PRO A 452 -12.26 -7.03 16.99
CA PRO A 452 -10.99 -7.09 17.69
C PRO A 452 -10.87 -8.43 18.41
N LEU A 453 -9.72 -9.06 18.29
CA LEU A 453 -9.38 -10.20 19.12
C LEU A 453 -9.41 -9.76 20.58
N PRO A 454 -9.90 -10.60 21.48
CA PRO A 454 -9.99 -10.31 22.91
C PRO A 454 -8.64 -9.97 23.54
#